data_bc51aa6304b6730bd3a6fa774c734e3b
#
_entry.id   bc51aa6304b6730bd3a6fa774c734e3b
#
_cell.length_a   1.000
_cell.length_b   1.000
_cell.length_c   1.000
_cell.angle_alpha   90.00
_cell.angle_beta   90.00
_cell.angle_gamma   90.00
#
_symmetry.space_group_name_H-M   'P 1'
#
loop_
_entity.id
_entity.type
_entity.pdbx_description
1 polymer ?
#
loop_
_entity_poly.entity_id
_entity_poly.type
_entity_poly.pdbx_seq_one_letter_code
_entity_poly.pdbx_strand_id
1 'polypeptide(L)'
;TVGFSPGATDGYDEDFDIYAPPAPPPPAFDAAIGWDNDRYFTQILAGTDGDWGAEHVFDVQLQYDTDNLITLTWDNTGWAGLGSFHLTDAFDGTLGIDIDMTTVNSLTLDDPAFNLLKLKVTPVDDQGPPPSGLEFAVSLDVSGEGNTYTMTAGFSPNATDGYDDGIDSYAPPAPPPPAFDAALTWGGDRFYTQILAGDGDLSEHVWGITLAYGDDGLITLTWDNTGFSDMMTSCLLQDAFGGAFVNIDMITGEGTANAAFASWDGSVLSLFNTAVNTLKLK
;
A
#
# COMPACT_ATOMS: atom_id res chain seq x y z
N THR A 1 -24.78 4.51 4.78
CA THR A 1 -23.44 4.54 4.14
C THR A 1 -22.99 3.11 3.86
N VAL A 2 -22.39 2.88 2.69
CA VAL A 2 -21.69 1.64 2.37
C VAL A 2 -20.30 1.97 1.87
N GLY A 3 -19.35 1.05 2.04
CA GLY A 3 -17.97 1.26 1.60
C GLY A 3 -17.10 0.04 1.84
N PHE A 4 -15.81 0.19 1.56
CA PHE A 4 -14.79 -0.82 1.72
C PHE A 4 -13.59 -0.25 2.47
N SER A 5 -12.96 -1.05 3.31
CA SER A 5 -11.74 -0.67 4.03
C SER A 5 -10.86 -1.89 4.27
N PRO A 6 -9.55 -1.82 4.05
CA PRO A 6 -8.61 -2.92 4.37
C PRO A 6 -8.60 -3.29 5.86
N GLY A 7 -9.07 -2.39 6.73
CA GLY A 7 -9.15 -2.64 8.17
C GLY A 7 -10.50 -3.20 8.64
N ALA A 8 -11.47 -3.37 7.73
CA ALA A 8 -12.79 -3.92 8.04
C ALA A 8 -12.88 -5.40 7.64
N THR A 9 -13.93 -6.06 8.13
CA THR A 9 -14.34 -7.42 7.74
C THR A 9 -15.69 -7.37 7.01
N ASP A 10 -16.15 -8.50 6.48
CA ASP A 10 -17.51 -8.60 5.90
C ASP A 10 -18.61 -8.76 6.96
N GLY A 11 -18.24 -8.80 8.22
CA GLY A 11 -19.14 -8.84 9.36
C GLY A 11 -19.40 -7.47 9.96
N TYR A 12 -19.69 -7.44 11.28
CA TYR A 12 -19.82 -6.20 12.05
C TYR A 12 -18.49 -5.81 12.67
N ASP A 13 -18.04 -4.60 12.38
CA ASP A 13 -16.83 -4.00 12.95
C ASP A 13 -17.18 -2.73 13.74
N GLU A 14 -16.91 -2.74 15.05
CA GLU A 14 -17.29 -1.67 15.98
C GLU A 14 -16.74 -0.29 15.59
N ASP A 15 -15.58 -0.24 14.95
CA ASP A 15 -14.93 1.02 14.54
C ASP A 15 -15.44 1.55 13.18
N PHE A 16 -16.08 0.71 12.38
CA PHE A 16 -16.51 1.04 11.02
C PHE A 16 -18.02 1.06 10.84
N ASP A 17 -18.75 0.18 11.53
CA ASP A 17 -20.15 -0.08 11.27
C ASP A 17 -21.08 0.56 12.32
N ILE A 18 -22.28 0.89 11.88
CA ILE A 18 -23.32 1.41 12.75
C ILE A 18 -24.61 0.63 12.48
N TYR A 19 -25.04 -0.15 13.46
CA TYR A 19 -26.33 -0.82 13.41
C TYR A 19 -27.50 0.18 13.33
N ALA A 20 -28.47 -0.15 12.50
CA ALA A 20 -29.79 0.49 12.56
C ALA A 20 -30.69 -0.24 13.55
N PRO A 21 -31.57 0.48 14.31
CA PRO A 21 -32.54 -0.17 15.18
C PRO A 21 -33.55 -0.97 14.35
N PRO A 22 -34.31 -1.87 14.96
CA PRO A 22 -35.48 -2.49 14.32
C PRO A 22 -36.40 -1.43 13.72
N ALA A 23 -36.93 -1.72 12.53
CA ALA A 23 -37.88 -0.82 11.87
C ALA A 23 -39.08 -0.46 12.82
N PRO A 24 -39.45 0.80 12.91
CA PRO A 24 -40.61 1.20 13.68
C PRO A 24 -41.91 0.64 13.06
N PRO A 25 -43.02 0.55 13.79
CA PRO A 25 -44.28 0.11 13.17
C PRO A 25 -44.77 1.13 12.13
N PRO A 26 -45.37 0.66 11.02
CA PRO A 26 -46.00 1.54 10.04
C PRO A 26 -47.07 2.45 10.70
N PRO A 27 -47.31 3.68 10.21
CA PRO A 27 -46.80 4.28 8.97
C PRO A 27 -45.51 5.11 9.11
N ALA A 28 -44.73 4.90 10.18
CA ALA A 28 -43.52 5.67 10.40
C ALA A 28 -42.51 5.46 9.25
N PHE A 29 -41.83 6.53 8.85
CA PHE A 29 -40.74 6.47 7.89
C PHE A 29 -39.52 5.77 8.50
N ASP A 30 -38.90 4.87 7.71
CA ASP A 30 -37.65 4.22 8.09
C ASP A 30 -36.81 3.89 6.85
N ALA A 31 -35.50 3.93 6.99
CA ALA A 31 -34.55 3.55 5.94
C ALA A 31 -33.29 2.95 6.56
N ALA A 32 -32.86 1.81 6.05
CA ALA A 32 -31.63 1.15 6.48
C ALA A 32 -30.99 0.35 5.34
N ILE A 33 -29.71 0.07 5.48
CA ILE A 33 -28.99 -0.89 4.66
C ILE A 33 -29.16 -2.29 5.29
N GLY A 34 -29.46 -3.30 4.50
CA GLY A 34 -29.49 -4.69 4.90
C GLY A 34 -28.24 -5.40 4.39
N TRP A 35 -27.55 -6.10 5.27
CA TRP A 35 -26.42 -6.96 4.97
C TRP A 35 -26.39 -8.15 5.94
N ASP A 36 -26.19 -9.35 5.45
CA ASP A 36 -26.13 -10.61 6.20
C ASP A 36 -27.25 -10.80 7.24
N ASN A 37 -28.48 -10.42 6.89
CA ASN A 37 -29.71 -10.44 7.70
C ASN A 37 -29.76 -9.41 8.83
N ASP A 38 -28.81 -8.52 8.95
CA ASP A 38 -28.80 -7.41 9.89
C ASP A 38 -29.12 -6.06 9.20
N ARG A 39 -29.34 -5.03 9.99
CA ARG A 39 -29.67 -3.69 9.52
C ARG A 39 -28.65 -2.69 9.98
N TYR A 40 -28.23 -1.82 9.05
CA TYR A 40 -27.16 -0.85 9.27
C TYR A 40 -27.52 0.56 8.80
N PHE A 41 -27.02 1.58 9.48
CA PHE A 41 -26.88 2.93 8.94
C PHE A 41 -25.56 3.08 8.18
N THR A 42 -24.53 2.38 8.64
CA THR A 42 -23.23 2.31 7.98
C THR A 42 -22.75 0.86 7.98
N GLN A 43 -22.36 0.34 6.83
CA GLN A 43 -21.74 -0.96 6.65
C GLN A 43 -20.50 -0.79 5.77
N ILE A 44 -19.34 -1.13 6.30
CA ILE A 44 -18.04 -1.09 5.61
C ILE A 44 -17.53 -2.51 5.52
N LEU A 45 -17.38 -3.00 4.32
CA LEU A 45 -16.89 -4.36 4.06
C LEU A 45 -15.36 -4.41 3.98
N ALA A 46 -14.82 -5.60 4.00
CA ALA A 46 -13.41 -5.85 3.73
C ALA A 46 -13.02 -5.23 2.37
N GLY A 47 -11.89 -4.52 2.34
CA GLY A 47 -11.31 -3.98 1.12
C GLY A 47 -10.06 -4.78 0.78
N THR A 48 -10.22 -6.08 0.47
CA THR A 48 -9.12 -6.99 0.13
C THR A 48 -9.08 -7.25 -1.38
N ASP A 49 -7.98 -7.80 -1.88
CA ASP A 49 -7.80 -8.07 -3.32
C ASP A 49 -8.90 -8.95 -3.94
N GLY A 50 -9.56 -9.78 -3.14
CA GLY A 50 -10.68 -10.61 -3.60
C GLY A 50 -12.00 -9.88 -3.78
N ASP A 51 -12.14 -8.69 -3.19
CA ASP A 51 -13.37 -7.89 -3.19
C ASP A 51 -13.41 -6.92 -4.38
N TRP A 52 -12.25 -6.61 -4.95
CA TRP A 52 -12.13 -5.76 -6.12
C TRP A 52 -12.62 -6.49 -7.39
N GLY A 53 -13.44 -5.83 -8.18
CA GLY A 53 -14.05 -6.39 -9.36
C GLY A 53 -15.20 -7.37 -9.08
N ALA A 54 -15.47 -7.74 -7.83
CA ALA A 54 -16.64 -8.51 -7.44
C ALA A 54 -17.87 -7.60 -7.23
N GLU A 55 -19.05 -8.08 -7.64
CA GLU A 55 -20.29 -7.36 -7.35
C GLU A 55 -20.74 -7.64 -5.91
N HIS A 56 -20.89 -6.56 -5.12
CA HIS A 56 -21.46 -6.58 -3.78
C HIS A 56 -22.88 -6.02 -3.84
N VAL A 57 -23.83 -6.72 -3.22
CA VAL A 57 -25.25 -6.35 -3.27
C VAL A 57 -25.77 -6.05 -1.87
N PHE A 58 -26.07 -4.80 -1.61
CA PHE A 58 -26.69 -4.35 -0.36
C PHE A 58 -28.17 -4.15 -0.55
N ASP A 59 -28.97 -4.61 0.40
CA ASP A 59 -30.40 -4.30 0.44
C ASP A 59 -30.60 -2.86 0.93
N VAL A 60 -31.40 -2.07 0.23
CA VAL A 60 -31.87 -0.77 0.70
C VAL A 60 -33.31 -0.94 1.16
N GLN A 61 -33.49 -1.08 2.46
CA GLN A 61 -34.77 -1.30 3.10
C GLN A 61 -35.46 0.02 3.39
N LEU A 62 -36.66 0.22 2.90
CA LEU A 62 -37.43 1.45 3.00
C LEU A 62 -38.79 1.17 3.61
N GLN A 63 -39.28 2.06 4.48
CA GLN A 63 -40.64 2.05 4.97
C GLN A 63 -41.22 3.45 4.85
N TYR A 64 -42.30 3.59 4.11
CA TYR A 64 -43.00 4.85 3.88
C TYR A 64 -44.48 4.60 3.54
N ASP A 65 -45.29 5.64 3.63
CA ASP A 65 -46.74 5.56 3.39
C ASP A 65 -47.09 5.94 1.93
N THR A 66 -48.22 5.45 1.45
CA THR A 66 -48.80 5.75 0.12
C THR A 66 -49.03 7.23 -0.14
N ASP A 67 -49.21 8.02 0.92
CA ASP A 67 -49.46 9.46 0.81
C ASP A 67 -48.19 10.32 0.81
N ASN A 68 -47.02 9.66 0.89
CA ASN A 68 -45.73 10.35 0.99
C ASN A 68 -44.76 9.89 -0.08
N LEU A 69 -44.31 10.83 -0.89
CA LEU A 69 -43.15 10.64 -1.77
C LEU A 69 -41.89 10.57 -0.90
N ILE A 70 -40.97 9.67 -1.25
CA ILE A 70 -39.63 9.69 -0.71
C ILE A 70 -38.63 9.94 -1.84
N THR A 71 -37.54 10.64 -1.51
CA THR A 71 -36.46 10.88 -2.44
C THR A 71 -35.15 10.40 -1.82
N LEU A 72 -34.50 9.50 -2.53
CA LEU A 72 -33.13 9.14 -2.25
C LEU A 72 -32.21 10.09 -3.01
N THR A 73 -31.20 10.60 -2.35
CA THR A 73 -30.19 11.46 -2.98
C THR A 73 -28.80 10.98 -2.60
N TRP A 74 -27.85 11.14 -3.51
CA TRP A 74 -26.46 10.80 -3.29
C TRP A 74 -25.54 11.80 -4.02
N ASP A 75 -24.34 11.94 -3.48
CA ASP A 75 -23.27 12.70 -4.15
C ASP A 75 -22.39 11.70 -4.91
N ASN A 76 -22.49 11.73 -6.22
CA ASN A 76 -21.75 10.84 -7.13
C ASN A 76 -20.44 11.47 -7.67
N THR A 77 -19.97 12.53 -7.02
CA THR A 77 -18.72 13.18 -7.42
C THR A 77 -17.55 12.20 -7.29
N GLY A 78 -16.89 11.92 -8.42
CA GLY A 78 -15.74 11.01 -8.48
C GLY A 78 -16.08 9.51 -8.56
N TRP A 79 -17.35 9.09 -8.44
CA TRP A 79 -17.73 7.68 -8.41
C TRP A 79 -17.39 6.90 -9.68
N ALA A 80 -17.39 7.54 -10.84
CA ALA A 80 -17.03 6.89 -12.10
C ALA A 80 -15.59 6.32 -12.12
N GLY A 81 -14.70 6.86 -11.26
CA GLY A 81 -13.35 6.30 -11.05
C GLY A 81 -13.25 5.23 -9.97
N LEU A 82 -14.31 5.04 -9.16
CA LEU A 82 -14.30 4.10 -8.03
C LEU A 82 -14.97 2.76 -8.35
N GLY A 83 -15.77 2.67 -9.40
CA GLY A 83 -16.47 1.45 -9.74
C GLY A 83 -17.78 1.65 -10.48
N SER A 84 -18.56 0.59 -10.61
CA SER A 84 -19.95 0.67 -11.03
C SER A 84 -20.89 0.66 -9.83
N PHE A 85 -21.91 1.51 -9.88
CA PHE A 85 -22.89 1.69 -8.81
C PHE A 85 -24.30 1.69 -9.44
N HIS A 86 -25.04 0.63 -9.20
CA HIS A 86 -26.40 0.50 -9.70
C HIS A 86 -27.41 0.40 -8.57
N LEU A 87 -28.50 1.15 -8.68
CA LEU A 87 -29.64 1.02 -7.79
C LEU A 87 -30.79 0.39 -8.58
N THR A 88 -31.20 -0.81 -8.18
CA THR A 88 -32.25 -1.55 -8.87
C THR A 88 -33.42 -1.86 -7.92
N ASP A 89 -34.58 -2.20 -8.48
CA ASP A 89 -35.63 -2.83 -7.69
C ASP A 89 -35.22 -4.23 -7.21
N ALA A 90 -35.99 -4.82 -6.30
CA ALA A 90 -35.71 -6.13 -5.71
C ALA A 90 -35.63 -7.29 -6.73
N PHE A 91 -36.03 -7.05 -7.98
CA PHE A 91 -36.06 -8.00 -9.08
C PHE A 91 -35.10 -7.63 -10.20
N ASP A 92 -33.99 -7.01 -9.84
CA ASP A 92 -32.88 -6.65 -10.75
C ASP A 92 -33.33 -5.76 -11.92
N GLY A 93 -34.12 -4.73 -11.61
CA GLY A 93 -34.59 -3.74 -12.57
C GLY A 93 -35.82 -4.14 -13.40
N THR A 94 -36.37 -5.36 -13.17
CA THR A 94 -37.48 -5.88 -13.97
C THR A 94 -38.76 -5.06 -13.73
N LEU A 95 -38.93 -4.41 -12.60
CA LEU A 95 -40.08 -3.56 -12.31
C LEU A 95 -39.88 -2.10 -12.71
N GLY A 96 -38.74 -1.77 -13.33
CA GLY A 96 -38.48 -0.49 -13.96
C GLY A 96 -37.60 0.47 -13.18
N ILE A 97 -37.00 0.03 -12.06
CA ILE A 97 -35.93 0.77 -11.38
C ILE A 97 -34.61 0.07 -11.69
N ASP A 98 -33.83 0.66 -12.59
CA ASP A 98 -32.46 0.27 -12.90
C ASP A 98 -31.68 1.55 -13.22
N ILE A 99 -30.89 2.03 -12.27
CA ILE A 99 -30.28 3.35 -12.28
C ILE A 99 -28.78 3.22 -12.14
N ASP A 100 -28.04 3.72 -13.12
CA ASP A 100 -26.61 4.01 -12.97
C ASP A 100 -26.43 5.25 -12.12
N MET A 101 -26.01 5.04 -10.86
CA MET A 101 -25.87 6.09 -9.87
C MET A 101 -24.68 7.05 -10.17
N THR A 102 -23.79 6.69 -11.08
CA THR A 102 -22.70 7.59 -11.52
C THR A 102 -23.20 8.70 -12.43
N THR A 103 -24.33 8.48 -13.10
CA THR A 103 -24.90 9.40 -14.11
C THR A 103 -26.01 10.29 -13.58
N VAL A 104 -26.73 9.85 -12.54
CA VAL A 104 -27.78 10.60 -11.85
C VAL A 104 -27.51 10.61 -10.35
N ASN A 105 -28.11 11.54 -9.62
CA ASN A 105 -27.84 11.76 -8.21
C ASN A 105 -29.10 11.71 -7.32
N SER A 106 -30.25 11.27 -7.87
CA SER A 106 -31.49 11.16 -7.11
C SER A 106 -32.49 10.19 -7.74
N LEU A 107 -33.31 9.56 -6.89
CA LEU A 107 -34.47 8.76 -7.23
C LEU A 107 -35.65 9.16 -6.36
N THR A 108 -36.79 9.45 -6.96
CA THR A 108 -38.05 9.69 -6.22
C THR A 108 -38.95 8.47 -6.38
N LEU A 109 -39.49 7.98 -5.27
CA LEU A 109 -40.41 6.85 -5.19
C LEU A 109 -41.77 7.36 -4.70
N ASP A 110 -42.82 6.98 -5.38
CA ASP A 110 -44.20 7.34 -5.07
C ASP A 110 -45.13 6.11 -4.82
N ASP A 111 -44.55 4.92 -4.97
CA ASP A 111 -45.26 3.64 -4.72
C ASP A 111 -44.54 2.85 -3.61
N PRO A 112 -45.14 2.65 -2.44
CA PRO A 112 -44.53 1.90 -1.34
C PRO A 112 -44.36 0.40 -1.60
N ALA A 113 -44.78 -0.10 -2.77
CA ALA A 113 -44.38 -1.42 -3.23
C ALA A 113 -42.85 -1.50 -3.48
N PHE A 114 -42.20 -0.37 -3.79
CA PHE A 114 -40.74 -0.26 -3.85
C PHE A 114 -40.12 -0.01 -2.47
N ASN A 115 -40.36 -0.90 -1.55
CA ASN A 115 -39.86 -0.85 -0.18
C ASN A 115 -38.53 -1.60 0.01
N LEU A 116 -38.06 -2.27 -1.00
CA LEU A 116 -36.79 -2.95 -1.06
C LEU A 116 -36.12 -2.65 -2.40
N LEU A 117 -34.97 -1.99 -2.36
CA LEU A 117 -34.11 -1.82 -3.51
C LEU A 117 -32.79 -2.55 -3.27
N LYS A 118 -32.04 -2.78 -4.32
CA LYS A 118 -30.68 -3.35 -4.28
C LYS A 118 -29.69 -2.31 -4.75
N LEU A 119 -28.74 -1.99 -3.90
CA LEU A 119 -27.56 -1.23 -4.27
C LEU A 119 -26.47 -2.22 -4.64
N LYS A 120 -26.13 -2.28 -5.92
CA LYS A 120 -25.07 -3.10 -6.48
C LYS A 120 -23.83 -2.26 -6.66
N VAL A 121 -22.76 -2.66 -6.01
CA VAL A 121 -21.47 -1.99 -6.09
C VAL A 121 -20.45 -3.01 -6.58
N THR A 122 -19.83 -2.70 -7.71
CA THR A 122 -18.64 -3.41 -8.16
C THR A 122 -17.50 -2.41 -8.10
N PRO A 123 -16.72 -2.43 -7.02
CA PRO A 123 -15.54 -1.59 -6.98
C PRO A 123 -14.71 -1.87 -8.23
N VAL A 124 -14.23 -0.85 -8.89
CA VAL A 124 -13.16 -1.06 -9.86
C VAL A 124 -12.10 -1.77 -9.04
N ASP A 125 -11.61 -2.86 -9.57
CA ASP A 125 -10.27 -3.27 -9.24
C ASP A 125 -9.41 -2.02 -9.52
N ASP A 126 -9.21 -1.21 -8.48
CA ASP A 126 -8.26 -0.11 -8.50
C ASP A 126 -6.82 -0.67 -8.37
N GLN A 127 -6.66 -1.93 -8.69
CA GLN A 127 -5.63 -2.38 -9.57
C GLN A 127 -5.93 -1.78 -10.96
N GLY A 128 -6.14 -0.49 -11.00
CA GLY A 128 -5.87 0.29 -12.19
C GLY A 128 -4.51 -0.20 -12.68
N PRO A 129 -4.13 -0.23 -13.98
CA PRO A 129 -2.87 -0.84 -14.40
C PRO A 129 -1.84 -0.54 -13.33
N PRO A 130 -1.36 -1.58 -12.58
CA PRO A 130 -0.88 -1.56 -11.20
C PRO A 130 -0.26 -0.23 -10.98
N PRO A 131 -0.76 0.61 -10.06
CA PRO A 131 -0.51 2.04 -10.07
C PRO A 131 0.91 2.11 -10.49
N SER A 132 1.25 2.87 -11.51
CA SER A 132 2.62 2.88 -12.04
C SER A 132 3.55 3.26 -10.88
N GLY A 133 3.37 2.54 -9.84
CA GLY A 133 4.07 2.43 -8.61
C GLY A 133 5.37 1.79 -8.98
N LEU A 134 6.45 2.41 -8.60
CA LEU A 134 7.78 1.91 -8.80
C LEU A 134 7.85 0.48 -8.24
N GLU A 135 7.96 -0.51 -9.10
CA GLU A 135 8.31 -1.86 -8.71
C GLU A 135 9.74 -2.11 -9.15
N PHE A 136 10.66 -1.90 -8.24
CA PHE A 136 12.05 -2.27 -8.49
C PHE A 136 12.78 -2.50 -7.16
N ALA A 137 13.87 -3.27 -7.22
CA ALA A 137 14.73 -3.48 -6.07
C ALA A 137 16.21 -3.44 -6.47
N VAL A 138 17.01 -2.86 -5.58
CA VAL A 138 18.47 -2.86 -5.64
C VAL A 138 18.98 -3.89 -4.65
N SER A 139 19.73 -4.87 -5.12
CA SER A 139 20.44 -5.81 -4.25
C SER A 139 21.91 -5.46 -4.16
N LEU A 140 22.41 -5.37 -2.93
CA LEU A 140 23.81 -5.16 -2.60
C LEU A 140 24.36 -6.41 -1.92
N ASP A 141 25.43 -6.96 -2.43
CA ASP A 141 26.20 -8.00 -1.78
C ASP A 141 27.34 -7.39 -0.99
N VAL A 142 27.36 -7.64 0.31
CA VAL A 142 28.43 -7.20 1.21
C VAL A 142 29.18 -8.42 1.71
N SER A 143 30.44 -8.52 1.34
CA SER A 143 31.29 -9.68 1.66
C SER A 143 32.43 -9.28 2.58
N GLY A 144 32.68 -10.09 3.60
CA GLY A 144 33.79 -9.93 4.55
C GLY A 144 33.98 -11.20 5.37
N GLU A 145 35.19 -11.47 5.81
CA GLU A 145 35.55 -12.59 6.69
C GLU A 145 35.02 -13.96 6.22
N GLY A 146 34.89 -14.15 4.89
CA GLY A 146 34.40 -15.38 4.28
C GLY A 146 32.87 -15.56 4.28
N ASN A 147 32.12 -14.54 4.70
CA ASN A 147 30.67 -14.50 4.66
C ASN A 147 30.19 -13.41 3.66
N THR A 148 28.98 -13.57 3.19
CA THR A 148 28.29 -12.56 2.33
C THR A 148 26.88 -12.35 2.86
N TYR A 149 26.50 -11.09 2.99
CA TYR A 149 25.11 -10.66 3.26
C TYR A 149 24.58 -9.98 2.02
N THR A 150 23.46 -10.46 1.50
CA THR A 150 22.71 -9.77 0.44
C THR A 150 21.65 -8.89 1.09
N MET A 151 21.68 -7.62 0.76
CA MET A 151 20.69 -6.65 1.22
C MET A 151 19.90 -6.14 0.03
N THR A 152 18.58 -6.09 0.18
CA THR A 152 17.68 -5.63 -0.89
C THR A 152 16.84 -4.46 -0.41
N ALA A 153 16.92 -3.34 -1.12
CA ALA A 153 16.12 -2.14 -0.92
C ALA A 153 15.33 -1.83 -2.19
N GLY A 154 14.11 -1.37 -2.07
CA GLY A 154 13.32 -1.11 -3.27
C GLY A 154 11.94 -0.57 -2.97
N PHE A 155 11.08 -0.62 -3.98
CA PHE A 155 9.71 -0.16 -3.94
C PHE A 155 8.80 -1.22 -4.56
N SER A 156 7.59 -1.37 -4.02
CA SER A 156 6.53 -2.19 -4.60
C SER A 156 5.17 -1.55 -4.34
N PRO A 157 4.24 -1.59 -5.30
CA PRO A 157 2.86 -1.17 -5.08
C PRO A 157 2.16 -1.96 -3.96
N ASN A 158 2.66 -3.15 -3.66
CA ASN A 158 2.11 -4.06 -2.64
C ASN A 158 2.79 -3.90 -1.27
N ALA A 159 3.71 -2.95 -1.12
CA ALA A 159 4.42 -2.70 0.12
C ALA A 159 3.94 -1.41 0.80
N THR A 160 4.23 -1.28 2.08
CA THR A 160 4.08 -0.07 2.88
C THR A 160 5.46 0.48 3.27
N ASP A 161 5.51 1.65 3.92
CA ASP A 161 6.77 2.17 4.47
C ASP A 161 7.16 1.51 5.81
N GLY A 162 6.38 0.53 6.26
CA GLY A 162 6.62 -0.25 7.46
C GLY A 162 7.27 -1.60 7.18
N TYR A 163 6.94 -2.59 8.00
CA TYR A 163 7.29 -3.99 7.78
C TYR A 163 6.10 -4.72 7.15
N ASP A 164 6.34 -5.36 6.02
CA ASP A 164 5.36 -6.15 5.30
C ASP A 164 5.74 -7.64 5.30
N ASP A 165 4.89 -8.46 5.92
CA ASP A 165 5.12 -9.90 5.99
C ASP A 165 5.09 -10.55 4.60
N GLY A 166 6.09 -11.34 4.31
CA GLY A 166 6.26 -11.98 2.99
C GLY A 166 6.95 -11.10 1.93
N ILE A 167 7.15 -9.80 2.19
CA ILE A 167 7.89 -8.87 1.33
C ILE A 167 9.23 -8.53 1.99
N ASP A 168 9.19 -8.11 3.25
CA ASP A 168 10.36 -7.70 4.02
C ASP A 168 10.99 -8.83 4.81
N SER A 169 12.25 -8.66 5.14
CA SER A 169 12.99 -9.60 5.98
C SER A 169 13.83 -8.86 7.00
N TYR A 170 13.53 -9.04 8.29
CA TYR A 170 14.34 -8.50 9.37
C TYR A 170 15.74 -9.12 9.41
N ALA A 171 16.74 -8.30 9.68
CA ALA A 171 18.05 -8.77 10.10
C ALA A 171 18.08 -8.95 11.65
N PRO A 172 18.78 -9.97 12.15
CA PRO A 172 18.94 -10.14 13.61
C PRO A 172 19.73 -8.97 14.22
N PRO A 173 19.71 -8.82 15.55
CA PRO A 173 20.59 -7.87 16.22
C PRO A 173 22.06 -8.10 15.82
N ALA A 174 22.79 -7.01 15.60
CA ALA A 174 24.19 -7.09 15.22
C ALA A 174 24.99 -7.92 16.25
N PRO A 175 25.86 -8.85 15.79
CA PRO A 175 26.74 -9.57 16.68
C PRO A 175 27.76 -8.63 17.32
N PRO A 176 28.34 -8.98 18.47
CA PRO A 176 29.38 -8.16 19.08
C PRO A 176 30.64 -8.13 18.20
N PRO A 177 31.34 -7.00 18.12
CA PRO A 177 32.63 -6.90 17.41
C PRO A 177 33.63 -7.93 17.93
N PRO A 178 34.56 -8.45 17.08
CA PRO A 178 34.86 -8.01 15.72
C PRO A 178 34.07 -8.71 14.62
N ALA A 179 33.03 -9.49 14.95
CA ALA A 179 32.32 -10.30 13.96
C ALA A 179 31.76 -9.44 12.82
N PHE A 180 31.90 -9.94 11.60
CA PHE A 180 31.35 -9.31 10.41
C PHE A 180 29.83 -9.37 10.39
N ASP A 181 29.20 -8.23 10.05
CA ASP A 181 27.76 -8.10 9.90
C ASP A 181 27.41 -6.93 8.98
N ALA A 182 26.34 -7.07 8.22
CA ALA A 182 25.80 -6.04 7.36
C ALA A 182 24.27 -6.10 7.34
N ALA A 183 23.62 -4.94 7.44
CA ALA A 183 22.17 -4.82 7.33
C ALA A 183 21.74 -3.44 6.87
N LEU A 184 20.58 -3.38 6.19
CA LEU A 184 19.84 -2.13 5.98
C LEU A 184 19.26 -1.64 7.30
N THR A 185 19.02 -0.33 7.40
CA THR A 185 18.26 0.27 8.49
C THR A 185 17.20 1.21 7.96
N TRP A 186 15.97 1.04 8.45
CA TRP A 186 14.84 1.88 8.14
C TRP A 186 13.92 1.99 9.36
N GLY A 187 13.38 3.18 9.65
CA GLY A 187 12.48 3.38 10.79
C GLY A 187 13.05 3.04 12.18
N GLY A 188 14.35 2.74 12.28
CA GLY A 188 15.03 2.32 13.52
C GLY A 188 15.24 0.81 13.63
N ASP A 189 14.70 0.04 12.71
CA ASP A 189 14.85 -1.41 12.62
C ASP A 189 15.92 -1.83 11.61
N ARG A 190 16.30 -3.12 11.67
CA ARG A 190 17.32 -3.71 10.80
C ARG A 190 16.71 -4.74 9.87
N PHE A 191 17.11 -4.70 8.59
CA PHE A 191 16.55 -5.54 7.53
C PHE A 191 17.64 -6.16 6.65
N TYR A 192 17.36 -7.34 6.11
CA TYR A 192 18.04 -7.86 4.93
C TYR A 192 17.28 -7.45 3.66
N THR A 193 15.95 -7.38 3.73
CA THR A 193 15.10 -6.86 2.66
C THR A 193 14.15 -5.83 3.25
N GLN A 194 14.12 -4.63 2.67
CA GLN A 194 13.16 -3.59 2.97
C GLN A 194 12.64 -2.98 1.69
N ILE A 195 11.39 -3.22 1.40
CA ILE A 195 10.67 -2.71 0.23
C ILE A 195 9.66 -1.67 0.73
N LEU A 196 9.74 -0.47 0.23
CA LEU A 196 8.85 0.63 0.59
C LEU A 196 7.64 0.71 -0.33
N ALA A 197 6.66 1.52 0.06
CA ALA A 197 5.49 1.79 -0.76
C ALA A 197 5.89 2.35 -2.12
N GLY A 198 5.47 1.68 -3.18
CA GLY A 198 5.61 2.15 -4.56
C GLY A 198 4.42 3.02 -4.98
N ASP A 199 3.99 3.95 -4.13
CA ASP A 199 2.78 4.76 -4.29
C ASP A 199 2.93 5.98 -5.21
N GLY A 200 4.09 6.12 -5.86
CA GLY A 200 4.42 7.24 -6.74
C GLY A 200 5.01 8.45 -6.01
N ASP A 201 5.37 8.33 -4.72
CA ASP A 201 6.21 9.32 -4.05
C ASP A 201 7.62 9.30 -4.67
N LEU A 202 7.93 10.33 -5.44
CA LEU A 202 9.22 10.52 -6.11
C LEU A 202 10.20 11.35 -5.27
N SER A 203 9.96 11.51 -3.98
CA SER A 203 10.91 12.16 -3.07
C SER A 203 12.15 11.29 -2.84
N GLU A 204 13.21 11.89 -2.28
CA GLU A 204 14.41 11.14 -1.90
C GLU A 204 14.09 10.20 -0.73
N HIS A 205 14.30 8.89 -0.93
CA HIS A 205 14.28 7.87 0.13
C HIS A 205 15.71 7.51 0.53
N VAL A 206 15.93 7.30 1.81
CA VAL A 206 17.29 7.06 2.33
C VAL A 206 17.30 5.84 3.25
N TRP A 207 17.81 4.71 2.75
CA TRP A 207 18.13 3.57 3.60
C TRP A 207 19.51 3.74 4.22
N GLY A 208 19.61 3.52 5.51
CA GLY A 208 20.91 3.35 6.15
C GLY A 208 21.47 1.95 5.86
N ILE A 209 22.79 1.83 5.80
CA ILE A 209 23.50 0.56 5.77
C ILE A 209 24.44 0.55 6.96
N THR A 210 24.27 -0.39 7.86
CA THR A 210 25.16 -0.59 9.01
C THR A 210 26.07 -1.76 8.75
N LEU A 211 27.36 -1.56 9.01
CA LEU A 211 28.44 -2.52 8.80
C LEU A 211 29.20 -2.75 10.10
N ALA A 212 29.47 -3.99 10.45
CA ALA A 212 30.37 -4.36 11.51
C ALA A 212 31.51 -5.21 10.95
N TYR A 213 32.74 -4.84 11.22
CA TYR A 213 33.94 -5.56 10.78
C TYR A 213 35.12 -5.17 11.66
N GLY A 214 36.15 -6.02 11.70
CA GLY A 214 37.35 -5.75 12.49
C GLY A 214 38.29 -4.74 11.83
N ASP A 215 39.19 -4.13 12.61
CA ASP A 215 40.14 -3.11 12.14
C ASP A 215 41.11 -3.62 11.05
N ASP A 216 41.36 -4.93 11.02
CA ASP A 216 42.16 -5.60 9.96
C ASP A 216 41.25 -6.20 8.88
N GLY A 217 39.95 -6.00 8.96
CA GLY A 217 38.96 -6.56 8.04
C GLY A 217 38.80 -5.73 6.78
N LEU A 218 38.84 -6.41 5.63
CA LEU A 218 38.44 -5.88 4.35
C LEU A 218 37.01 -6.35 4.07
N ILE A 219 36.12 -5.42 3.78
CA ILE A 219 34.83 -5.75 3.25
C ILE A 219 34.64 -5.17 1.86
N THR A 220 33.87 -5.86 1.02
CA THR A 220 33.57 -5.44 -0.35
C THR A 220 32.07 -5.36 -0.55
N LEU A 221 31.64 -4.33 -1.27
CA LEU A 221 30.26 -4.14 -1.70
C LEU A 221 30.19 -4.19 -3.21
N THR A 222 29.25 -4.96 -3.73
CA THR A 222 28.97 -5.08 -5.16
C THR A 222 27.47 -5.03 -5.42
N TRP A 223 27.08 -4.59 -6.59
CA TRP A 223 25.70 -4.57 -7.05
C TRP A 223 25.63 -4.68 -8.56
N ASP A 224 24.48 -5.07 -9.09
CA ASP A 224 24.16 -5.03 -10.51
C ASP A 224 23.30 -3.80 -10.78
N ASN A 225 23.77 -2.86 -11.58
CA ASN A 225 23.06 -1.65 -11.97
C ASN A 225 22.30 -1.75 -13.29
N THR A 226 22.13 -2.96 -13.81
CA THR A 226 21.39 -3.20 -15.04
C THR A 226 19.93 -2.70 -14.89
N GLY A 227 19.53 -1.77 -15.76
CA GLY A 227 18.19 -1.19 -15.77
C GLY A 227 17.95 -0.03 -14.79
N PHE A 228 18.94 0.34 -13.94
CA PHE A 228 18.76 1.46 -13.01
C PHE A 228 18.41 2.78 -13.72
N SER A 229 19.08 3.08 -14.84
CA SER A 229 18.81 4.30 -15.62
C SER A 229 17.41 4.39 -16.21
N ASP A 230 16.72 3.26 -16.35
CA ASP A 230 15.38 3.20 -16.90
C ASP A 230 14.31 3.45 -15.82
N MET A 231 14.68 3.26 -14.54
CA MET A 231 13.75 3.25 -13.42
C MET A 231 13.94 4.42 -12.46
N MET A 232 15.14 5.00 -12.39
CA MET A 232 15.44 6.07 -11.44
C MET A 232 16.36 7.13 -12.03
N THR A 233 16.22 8.36 -11.57
CA THR A 233 17.06 9.49 -11.98
C THR A 233 18.28 9.67 -11.10
N SER A 234 18.31 9.06 -9.92
CA SER A 234 19.41 9.13 -8.97
C SER A 234 19.44 7.86 -8.12
N CYS A 235 20.62 7.29 -7.93
CA CYS A 235 20.89 6.24 -6.95
C CYS A 235 22.30 6.43 -6.42
N LEU A 236 22.44 6.89 -5.18
CA LEU A 236 23.73 7.25 -4.61
C LEU A 236 24.06 6.35 -3.42
N LEU A 237 25.29 5.87 -3.38
CA LEU A 237 25.87 5.22 -2.20
C LEU A 237 26.88 6.18 -1.57
N GLN A 238 26.59 6.65 -0.35
CA GLN A 238 27.38 7.64 0.35
C GLN A 238 27.72 7.21 1.77
N ASP A 239 28.82 7.69 2.32
CA ASP A 239 29.10 7.57 3.75
C ASP A 239 28.17 8.47 4.60
N ALA A 240 28.14 8.22 5.91
CA ALA A 240 27.31 8.98 6.86
C ALA A 240 27.63 10.48 6.92
N PHE A 241 28.78 10.90 6.38
CA PHE A 241 29.27 12.29 6.37
C PHE A 241 28.93 13.04 5.08
N GLY A 242 27.95 12.55 4.34
CA GLY A 242 27.48 13.18 3.11
C GLY A 242 28.38 12.96 1.89
N GLY A 243 29.08 11.84 1.83
CA GLY A 243 29.93 11.49 0.71
C GLY A 243 31.37 12.01 0.80
N ALA A 244 31.81 12.39 2.02
CA ALA A 244 33.18 12.88 2.21
C ALA A 244 34.26 11.80 2.03
N PHE A 245 33.92 10.54 2.31
CA PHE A 245 34.82 9.40 2.19
C PHE A 245 34.41 8.43 1.08
N VAL A 246 33.11 8.27 0.85
CA VAL A 246 32.53 7.43 -0.21
C VAL A 246 31.36 8.18 -0.83
N ASN A 247 31.43 8.42 -2.13
CA ASN A 247 30.36 9.03 -2.90
C ASN A 247 30.31 8.40 -4.30
N ILE A 248 29.38 7.52 -4.54
CA ILE A 248 29.28 6.74 -5.76
C ILE A 248 27.88 6.90 -6.34
N ASP A 249 27.81 7.27 -7.60
CA ASP A 249 26.61 7.16 -8.41
C ASP A 249 26.48 5.71 -8.90
N MET A 250 25.51 5.00 -8.35
CA MET A 250 25.30 3.58 -8.64
C MET A 250 24.73 3.34 -10.03
N ILE A 251 24.12 4.36 -10.65
CA ILE A 251 23.59 4.26 -12.02
C ILE A 251 24.73 4.26 -13.02
N THR A 252 25.63 5.24 -12.90
CA THR A 252 26.72 5.43 -13.88
C THR A 252 27.99 4.67 -13.52
N GLY A 253 28.13 4.25 -12.26
CA GLY A 253 29.37 3.69 -11.71
C GLY A 253 30.47 4.76 -11.50
N GLU A 254 30.15 6.05 -11.71
CA GLU A 254 31.09 7.12 -11.41
C GLU A 254 31.13 7.40 -9.91
N GLY A 255 32.29 7.61 -9.37
CA GLY A 255 32.36 7.89 -7.94
C GLY A 255 33.78 8.12 -7.42
N THR A 256 33.83 8.46 -6.14
CA THR A 256 35.08 8.70 -5.40
C THR A 256 35.07 7.94 -4.08
N ALA A 257 36.26 7.39 -3.75
CA ALA A 257 36.53 6.82 -2.43
C ALA A 257 37.84 7.41 -1.90
N ASN A 258 37.86 7.78 -0.63
CA ASN A 258 39.04 8.32 0.01
C ASN A 258 40.00 7.16 0.35
N ALA A 259 41.21 7.19 -0.23
CA ALA A 259 42.19 6.13 -0.13
C ALA A 259 42.69 5.82 1.29
N ALA A 260 42.34 6.63 2.30
CA ALA A 260 42.62 6.32 3.70
C ALA A 260 41.55 5.41 4.34
N PHE A 261 40.41 5.22 3.70
CA PHE A 261 39.22 4.53 4.26
C PHE A 261 38.66 3.48 3.32
N ALA A 262 38.71 3.76 2.01
CA ALA A 262 38.04 2.95 0.99
C ALA A 262 38.73 3.06 -0.35
N SER A 263 38.41 2.13 -1.27
CA SER A 263 38.74 2.22 -2.69
C SER A 263 37.53 1.87 -3.53
N TRP A 264 37.40 2.51 -4.68
CA TRP A 264 36.41 2.24 -5.70
C TRP A 264 37.10 2.00 -7.04
N ASP A 265 36.79 0.89 -7.71
CA ASP A 265 37.41 0.52 -9.00
C ASP A 265 36.45 0.62 -10.19
N GLY A 266 35.24 1.10 -10.00
CA GLY A 266 34.18 1.19 -10.99
C GLY A 266 33.17 0.05 -10.91
N SER A 267 33.42 -0.96 -10.06
CA SER A 267 32.54 -2.13 -9.90
C SER A 267 32.48 -2.64 -8.46
N VAL A 268 33.56 -2.48 -7.69
CA VAL A 268 33.67 -2.97 -6.32
C VAL A 268 34.07 -1.83 -5.39
N LEU A 269 33.24 -1.56 -4.39
CA LEU A 269 33.62 -0.71 -3.26
C LEU A 269 34.29 -1.58 -2.19
N SER A 270 35.54 -1.29 -1.89
CA SER A 270 36.29 -1.93 -0.80
C SER A 270 36.45 -0.99 0.36
N LEU A 271 36.05 -1.40 1.56
CA LEU A 271 36.21 -0.68 2.82
C LEU A 271 37.24 -1.41 3.70
N PHE A 272 38.20 -0.69 4.21
CA PHE A 272 39.29 -1.24 5.03
C PHE A 272 39.59 -0.40 6.28
N ASN A 273 38.69 0.52 6.62
CA ASN A 273 38.80 1.32 7.83
C ASN A 273 37.45 1.44 8.51
N THR A 274 37.34 0.95 9.73
CA THR A 274 36.12 0.89 10.53
C THR A 274 35.48 2.25 10.84
N ALA A 275 36.14 3.36 10.53
CA ALA A 275 35.54 4.68 10.56
C ALA A 275 34.41 4.84 9.54
N VAL A 276 34.39 4.01 8.47
CA VAL A 276 33.28 3.92 7.49
C VAL A 276 32.48 2.66 7.77
N ASN A 277 31.69 2.70 8.84
CA ASN A 277 30.81 1.61 9.28
C ASN A 277 29.32 1.88 9.03
N THR A 278 29.01 2.99 8.42
CA THR A 278 27.65 3.38 8.04
C THR A 278 27.68 4.03 6.68
N LEU A 279 26.84 3.51 5.78
CA LEU A 279 26.58 4.09 4.47
C LEU A 279 25.11 4.47 4.37
N LYS A 280 24.79 5.20 3.33
CA LYS A 280 23.43 5.61 2.94
C LYS A 280 23.22 5.26 1.48
N LEU A 281 22.17 4.53 1.21
CA LEU A 281 21.60 4.34 -0.12
C LEU A 281 20.47 5.37 -0.29
N LYS A 282 20.54 6.17 -1.34
CA LYS A 282 19.60 7.27 -1.61
C LYS A 282 19.05 7.19 -3.01
#